data_f6bd06e19bb97b5b0fd37f1a87043d33
#
_entry.id   f6bd06e19bb97b5b0fd37f1a87043d33
#
_cell.length_a   1.000
_cell.length_b   1.000
_cell.length_c   1.000
_cell.angle_alpha   90.00
_cell.angle_beta   90.00
_cell.angle_gamma   90.00
#
_symmetry.space_group_name_H-M   'P 1'
#
loop_
_entity.id
_entity.type
_entity.pdbx_description
1 polymer ?
#
loop_
_entity_poly.entity_id
_entity_poly.type
_entity_poly.pdbx_seq_one_letter_code
_entity_poly.pdbx_strand_id
1 'polypeptide(L)'
;AKEMAGTVLATGFPFKQKHHIEPYLKMFQSMFIECADIRRAGAPALDLAYVAAGRIDGYWEIGLKPWETAAGELLAKEAGAIVTDFVGGHNYENSGNIVVANPRVLKEMLGKIRENLPDSLAK
;
A
#
# COMPACT_ATOMS: atom_id res chain seq x y z
N ALA A 1 -8.60 10.39 7.75
CA ALA A 1 -9.23 11.57 7.92
C ALA A 1 -8.97 12.63 6.86
N LYS A 2 -8.64 13.86 7.27
CA LYS A 2 -8.52 14.97 6.30
C LYS A 2 -7.47 14.74 5.22
N GLU A 3 -6.38 14.07 5.58
CA GLU A 3 -5.29 13.83 4.63
C GLU A 3 -5.65 12.83 3.54
N MET A 4 -6.63 11.98 3.82
CA MET A 4 -7.10 10.98 2.85
C MET A 4 -8.18 11.52 1.90
N ALA A 5 -8.87 12.59 2.27
CA ALA A 5 -9.91 13.17 1.44
C ALA A 5 -9.34 13.65 0.11
N GLY A 6 -9.95 13.27 -0.98
CA GLY A 6 -9.49 13.63 -2.31
C GLY A 6 -8.34 12.79 -2.85
N THR A 7 -7.82 11.83 -2.08
CA THR A 7 -6.72 10.98 -2.56
C THR A 7 -7.21 9.88 -3.50
N VAL A 8 -6.34 9.49 -4.42
CA VAL A 8 -6.51 8.30 -5.26
C VAL A 8 -5.48 7.27 -4.80
N LEU A 9 -5.96 6.10 -4.41
CA LEU A 9 -5.12 5.01 -3.96
C LEU A 9 -5.12 3.88 -4.99
N ALA A 10 -4.12 3.01 -4.91
CA ALA A 10 -4.07 1.80 -5.71
C ALA A 10 -3.79 0.61 -4.81
N THR A 11 -4.23 -0.57 -5.22
CA THR A 11 -4.05 -1.80 -4.46
C THR A 11 -4.10 -2.99 -5.41
N GLY A 12 -3.64 -4.14 -4.92
CA GLY A 12 -3.83 -5.43 -5.58
C GLY A 12 -4.50 -6.39 -4.60
N PHE A 13 -5.33 -7.30 -5.12
CA PHE A 13 -5.96 -8.31 -4.27
C PHE A 13 -4.97 -9.45 -3.97
N PRO A 14 -5.03 -10.07 -2.77
CA PRO A 14 -4.09 -11.13 -2.40
C PRO A 14 -4.45 -12.47 -3.03
N PHE A 15 -4.46 -12.55 -4.36
CA PHE A 15 -4.85 -13.76 -5.09
C PHE A 15 -4.00 -14.99 -4.75
N LYS A 16 -2.71 -14.79 -4.48
CA LYS A 16 -1.80 -15.90 -4.14
C LYS A 16 -1.84 -16.25 -2.65
N GLN A 17 -2.45 -15.39 -1.83
CA GLN A 17 -2.55 -15.57 -0.38
C GLN A 17 -3.98 -15.29 0.05
N LYS A 18 -4.91 -16.07 -0.48
CA LYS A 18 -6.36 -15.86 -0.28
C LYS A 18 -6.79 -15.94 1.17
N HIS A 19 -6.01 -16.57 2.03
CA HIS A 19 -6.28 -16.63 3.46
C HIS A 19 -6.19 -15.26 4.15
N HIS A 20 -5.61 -14.26 3.48
CA HIS A 20 -5.54 -12.89 3.99
C HIS A 20 -6.70 -12.00 3.51
N ILE A 21 -7.73 -12.59 2.87
CA ILE A 21 -8.79 -11.79 2.26
C ILE A 21 -9.61 -10.99 3.28
N GLU A 22 -9.91 -11.57 4.44
CA GLU A 22 -10.71 -10.85 5.44
C GLU A 22 -10.02 -9.59 5.98
N PRO A 23 -8.77 -9.67 6.49
CA PRO A 23 -8.11 -8.45 6.92
C PRO A 23 -7.88 -7.47 5.77
N TYR A 24 -7.61 -7.97 4.57
CA TYR A 24 -7.45 -7.13 3.40
C TYR A 24 -8.72 -6.33 3.09
N LEU A 25 -9.89 -6.99 3.10
CA LEU A 25 -11.16 -6.32 2.83
C LEU A 25 -11.50 -5.28 3.88
N LYS A 26 -11.14 -5.51 5.13
CA LYS A 26 -11.31 -4.52 6.20
C LYS A 26 -10.42 -3.31 5.99
N MET A 27 -9.18 -3.51 5.57
CA MET A 27 -8.27 -2.42 5.20
C MET A 27 -8.84 -1.62 4.03
N PHE A 28 -9.31 -2.32 3.00
CA PHE A 28 -9.93 -1.71 1.84
C PHE A 28 -11.12 -0.84 2.24
N GLN A 29 -12.02 -1.36 3.05
CA GLN A 29 -13.20 -0.63 3.52
C GLN A 29 -12.79 0.63 4.31
N SER A 30 -11.82 0.51 5.20
CA SER A 30 -11.35 1.65 6.00
C SER A 30 -10.81 2.77 5.14
N MET A 31 -10.10 2.43 4.07
CA MET A 31 -9.55 3.41 3.14
C MET A 31 -10.60 3.95 2.18
N PHE A 32 -11.48 3.07 1.69
CA PHE A 32 -12.52 3.43 0.74
C PHE A 32 -13.44 4.54 1.26
N ILE A 33 -13.76 4.49 2.55
CA ILE A 33 -14.67 5.47 3.17
C ILE A 33 -14.09 6.88 3.14
N GLU A 34 -12.77 7.03 3.18
CA GLU A 34 -12.14 8.34 3.34
C GLU A 34 -11.43 8.86 2.08
N CYS A 35 -11.07 8.00 1.13
CA CYS A 35 -10.39 8.44 -0.09
C CYS A 35 -11.39 8.77 -1.21
N ALA A 36 -10.92 9.40 -2.27
CA ALA A 36 -11.75 9.73 -3.42
C ALA A 36 -11.98 8.52 -4.33
N ASP A 37 -10.97 7.68 -4.49
CA ASP A 37 -11.03 6.52 -5.39
C ASP A 37 -9.96 5.51 -5.01
N ILE A 38 -10.24 4.23 -5.31
CA ILE A 38 -9.26 3.16 -5.18
C ILE A 38 -9.20 2.41 -6.51
N ARG A 39 -8.00 2.30 -7.06
CA ARG A 39 -7.75 1.61 -8.32
C ARG A 39 -7.09 0.26 -8.09
N ARG A 40 -7.41 -0.68 -8.94
CA ARG A 40 -6.81 -2.00 -8.96
C ARG A 40 -6.35 -2.31 -10.37
N ALA A 41 -5.13 -1.92 -10.69
CA ALA A 41 -4.58 -2.12 -12.03
C ALA A 41 -4.10 -3.56 -12.27
N GLY A 42 -3.79 -4.29 -11.21
CA GLY A 42 -3.29 -5.67 -11.33
C GLY A 42 -1.84 -5.76 -11.75
N ALA A 43 -1.12 -4.66 -11.78
CA ALA A 43 0.28 -4.59 -12.17
C ALA A 43 1.07 -3.74 -11.17
N PRO A 44 1.71 -4.36 -10.16
CA PRO A 44 2.40 -3.60 -9.10
C PRO A 44 3.41 -2.59 -9.62
N ALA A 45 4.21 -2.95 -10.62
CA ALA A 45 5.20 -2.04 -11.18
C ALA A 45 4.56 -0.78 -11.76
N LEU A 46 3.39 -0.92 -12.41
CA LEU A 46 2.67 0.22 -12.97
C LEU A 46 2.09 1.11 -11.88
N ASP A 47 1.50 0.53 -10.85
CA ASP A 47 0.95 1.28 -9.72
C ASP A 47 2.04 2.06 -9.00
N LEU A 48 3.19 1.44 -8.80
CA LEU A 48 4.34 2.09 -8.17
C LEU A 48 4.89 3.23 -9.03
N ALA A 49 4.91 3.05 -10.35
CA ALA A 49 5.31 4.12 -11.28
C ALA A 49 4.34 5.29 -11.23
N TYR A 50 3.05 5.04 -11.09
CA TYR A 50 2.05 6.11 -10.98
C TYR A 50 2.17 6.87 -9.66
N VAL A 51 2.49 6.19 -8.55
CA VAL A 51 2.80 6.87 -7.29
C VAL A 51 4.01 7.78 -7.49
N ALA A 52 5.06 7.27 -8.11
CA ALA A 52 6.27 8.02 -8.39
C ALA A 52 6.00 9.25 -9.26
N ALA A 53 5.08 9.14 -10.22
CA ALA A 53 4.71 10.26 -11.09
C ALA A 53 3.70 11.22 -10.44
N GLY A 54 3.27 10.98 -9.21
CA GLY A 54 2.31 11.83 -8.51
C GLY A 54 0.87 11.67 -8.97
N ARG A 55 0.56 10.65 -9.76
CA ARG A 55 -0.79 10.39 -10.29
C ARG A 55 -1.66 9.57 -9.34
N ILE A 56 -1.02 8.84 -8.43
CA ILE A 56 -1.65 8.07 -7.36
C ILE A 56 -0.99 8.50 -6.07
N ASP A 57 -1.78 8.71 -5.04
CA ASP A 57 -1.28 9.22 -3.76
C ASP A 57 -0.70 8.14 -2.86
N GLY A 58 -1.15 6.91 -3.02
CA GLY A 58 -0.66 5.79 -2.22
C GLY A 58 -1.03 4.44 -2.83
N TYR A 59 -0.30 3.41 -2.37
CA TYR A 59 -0.47 2.05 -2.84
C TYR A 59 -0.18 1.08 -1.70
N TRP A 60 -0.95 0.01 -1.60
CA TRP A 60 -0.64 -1.08 -0.67
C TRP A 60 -0.97 -2.42 -1.31
N GLU A 61 -0.20 -3.44 -0.95
CA GLU A 61 -0.45 -4.80 -1.40
C GLU A 61 0.17 -5.83 -0.46
N ILE A 62 -0.41 -7.02 -0.44
CA ILE A 62 0.06 -8.16 0.35
C ILE A 62 0.79 -9.14 -0.57
N GLY A 63 1.97 -9.61 -0.15
CA GLY A 63 2.63 -10.74 -0.79
C GLY A 63 3.30 -10.45 -2.11
N LEU A 64 3.87 -9.28 -2.31
CA LEU A 64 4.66 -8.99 -3.49
C LEU A 64 5.96 -9.79 -3.52
N LYS A 65 6.43 -10.06 -4.72
CA LYS A 65 7.73 -10.71 -4.94
C LYS A 65 8.87 -9.73 -4.68
N PRO A 66 10.05 -10.20 -4.24
CA PRO A 66 11.18 -9.31 -3.93
C PRO A 66 11.57 -8.37 -5.07
N TRP A 67 11.53 -8.83 -6.31
CA TRP A 67 11.87 -7.96 -7.46
C TRP A 67 10.84 -6.87 -7.70
N GLU A 68 9.58 -7.10 -7.34
CA GLU A 68 8.52 -6.10 -7.43
C GLU A 68 8.71 -5.02 -6.36
N THR A 69 9.02 -5.43 -5.13
CA THR A 69 9.26 -4.49 -4.05
C THR A 69 10.53 -3.66 -4.28
N ALA A 70 11.58 -4.29 -4.80
CA ALA A 70 12.84 -3.58 -5.08
C ALA A 70 12.68 -2.50 -6.15
N ALA A 71 12.00 -2.82 -7.23
CA ALA A 71 11.73 -1.84 -8.30
C ALA A 71 10.88 -0.69 -7.79
N GLY A 72 9.85 -0.99 -7.00
CA GLY A 72 8.97 0.01 -6.42
C GLY A 72 9.68 0.92 -5.43
N GLU A 73 10.56 0.36 -4.61
CA GLU A 73 11.36 1.13 -3.67
C GLU A 73 12.21 2.17 -4.39
N LEU A 74 12.88 1.76 -5.46
CA LEU A 74 13.72 2.66 -6.22
C LEU A 74 12.91 3.81 -6.83
N LEU A 75 11.82 3.49 -7.50
CA LEU A 75 10.95 4.50 -8.13
C LEU A 75 10.36 5.48 -7.11
N ALA A 76 9.87 4.94 -5.99
CA ALA A 76 9.27 5.76 -4.94
C ALA A 76 10.27 6.71 -4.32
N LYS A 77 11.48 6.24 -4.03
CA LYS A 77 12.53 7.07 -3.42
C LYS A 77 12.94 8.22 -4.34
N GLU A 78 13.07 7.96 -5.63
CA GLU A 78 13.40 9.01 -6.59
C GLU A 78 12.34 10.10 -6.64
N ALA A 79 11.10 9.77 -6.39
CA ALA A 79 9.97 10.71 -6.43
C ALA A 79 9.65 11.33 -5.07
N GLY A 80 10.41 11.02 -4.02
CA GLY A 80 10.15 11.55 -2.69
C GLY A 80 9.03 10.85 -1.93
N ALA A 81 8.57 9.70 -2.41
CA ALA A 81 7.62 8.86 -1.68
C ALA A 81 8.33 7.98 -0.67
N ILE A 82 7.58 7.48 0.30
CA ILE A 82 8.10 6.60 1.35
C ILE A 82 7.54 5.20 1.16
N VAL A 83 8.38 4.19 1.37
CA VAL A 83 8.03 2.78 1.29
C VAL A 83 8.19 2.16 2.67
N THR A 84 7.16 1.46 3.15
CA THR A 84 7.22 0.73 4.42
C THR A 84 6.51 -0.61 4.31
N ASP A 85 6.69 -1.44 5.33
CA ASP A 85 5.82 -2.58 5.56
C ASP A 85 4.54 -2.12 6.31
N PHE A 86 3.70 -3.05 6.75
CA PHE A 86 2.41 -2.72 7.38
C PHE A 86 2.53 -2.18 8.81
N VAL A 87 3.69 -2.27 9.41
CA VAL A 87 3.94 -1.69 10.75
C VAL A 87 4.82 -0.43 10.67
N GLY A 88 5.09 0.05 9.46
CA GLY A 88 5.90 1.24 9.26
C GLY A 88 7.40 1.00 9.25
N GLY A 89 7.82 -0.26 9.22
CA GLY A 89 9.24 -0.65 9.17
C GLY A 89 9.72 -0.93 7.76
N HIS A 90 10.80 -1.70 7.65
CA HIS A 90 11.47 -1.95 6.36
C HIS A 90 11.53 -3.44 5.98
N ASN A 91 10.67 -4.27 6.55
CA ASN A 91 10.68 -5.71 6.31
C ASN A 91 9.92 -6.13 5.04
N TYR A 92 9.52 -5.18 4.20
CA TYR A 92 8.70 -5.45 3.02
C TYR A 92 9.39 -6.36 1.99
N GLU A 93 10.69 -6.36 1.90
CA GLU A 93 11.42 -7.26 0.99
C GLU A 93 11.22 -8.73 1.37
N ASN A 94 11.14 -9.02 2.67
CA ASN A 94 10.94 -10.38 3.17
C ASN A 94 9.46 -10.78 3.18
N SER A 95 8.60 -9.89 3.67
CA SER A 95 7.17 -10.20 3.81
C SER A 95 6.39 -10.04 2.50
N GLY A 96 6.82 -9.13 1.65
CA GLY A 96 6.06 -8.74 0.46
C GLY A 96 4.88 -7.83 0.77
N ASN A 97 4.70 -7.42 2.02
CA ASN A 97 3.62 -6.54 2.45
C ASN A 97 4.14 -5.10 2.39
N ILE A 98 3.57 -4.30 1.52
CA ILE A 98 4.14 -2.99 1.18
C ILE A 98 3.10 -1.89 1.24
N VAL A 99 3.52 -0.72 1.70
CA VAL A 99 2.78 0.54 1.60
C VAL A 99 3.71 1.56 1.00
N VAL A 100 3.25 2.24 -0.02
CA VAL A 100 3.99 3.32 -0.68
C VAL A 100 3.09 4.53 -0.76
N ALA A 101 3.56 5.68 -0.27
CA ALA A 101 2.76 6.91 -0.33
C ALA A 101 3.63 8.13 -0.13
N ASN A 102 3.10 9.29 -0.50
CA ASN A 102 3.72 10.54 -0.08
C ASN A 102 3.64 10.65 1.45
N PRO A 103 4.52 11.44 2.09
CA PRO A 103 4.60 11.50 3.55
C PRO A 103 3.29 11.87 4.25
N ARG A 104 2.46 12.71 3.63
CA ARG A 104 1.19 13.13 4.24
C ARG A 104 0.19 11.99 4.34
N VAL A 105 0.12 11.19 3.28
CA VAL A 105 -0.87 10.10 3.15
C VAL A 105 -0.42 8.84 3.87
N LEU A 106 0.89 8.60 3.94
CA LEU A 106 1.44 7.37 4.52
C LEU A 106 0.94 7.12 5.95
N LYS A 107 0.97 8.14 6.79
CA LYS A 107 0.56 8.01 8.19
C LYS A 107 -0.90 7.57 8.31
N GLU A 108 -1.77 8.15 7.49
CA GLU A 108 -3.19 7.79 7.48
C GLU A 108 -3.41 6.36 6.98
N MET A 109 -2.70 5.97 5.92
CA MET A 109 -2.80 4.62 5.39
C MET A 109 -2.33 3.59 6.42
N LEU A 110 -1.21 3.84 7.07
CA LEU A 110 -0.70 2.94 8.12
C LEU A 110 -1.67 2.83 9.29
N GLY A 111 -2.33 3.93 9.66
CA GLY A 111 -3.36 3.91 10.69
C GLY A 111 -4.53 3.01 10.32
N LYS A 112 -5.02 3.11 9.09
CA LYS A 112 -6.12 2.28 8.59
C LYS A 112 -5.72 0.79 8.50
N ILE A 113 -4.50 0.53 8.06
CA ILE A 113 -3.98 -0.84 8.00
C ILE A 113 -3.87 -1.42 9.41
N ARG A 114 -3.33 -0.63 10.34
CA ARG A 114 -3.08 -1.08 11.71
C ARG A 114 -4.36 -1.45 12.45
N GLU A 115 -5.46 -0.76 12.20
CA GLU A 115 -6.76 -1.06 12.78
C GLU A 115 -7.25 -2.47 12.43
N ASN A 116 -6.75 -3.05 11.34
CA ASN A 116 -7.22 -4.33 10.79
C ASN A 116 -6.09 -5.34 10.62
N LEU A 117 -5.00 -5.19 11.36
CA LEU A 117 -3.76 -5.94 11.15
C LEU A 117 -3.67 -7.16 12.06
N PRO A 118 -3.82 -8.39 11.53
CA PRO A 118 -3.54 -9.59 12.31
C PRO A 118 -2.03 -9.82 12.43
N ASP A 119 -1.62 -10.60 13.43
CA ASP A 119 -0.21 -10.89 13.67
C ASP A 119 0.50 -11.48 12.45
N SER A 120 -0.21 -12.27 11.65
CA SER A 120 0.34 -12.90 10.45
C SER A 120 0.78 -11.89 9.38
N LEU A 121 0.24 -10.68 9.40
CA LEU A 121 0.58 -9.61 8.46
C LEU A 121 1.41 -8.49 9.08
N ALA A 122 1.70 -8.57 10.37
CA ALA A 122 2.48 -7.55 11.10
C ALA A 122 3.99 -7.75 10.94
N LYS A 123 4.42 -8.04 9.72
CA LYS A 123 5.84 -8.35 9.44
C LYS A 123 6.40 -7.44 8.37
#